data_910ec45405598f4932f86a50b93f8f9a
#
_entry.id   910ec45405598f4932f86a50b93f8f9a
#
_cell.length_a   1.000
_cell.length_b   1.000
_cell.length_c   1.000
_cell.angle_alpha   90.00
_cell.angle_beta   90.00
_cell.angle_gamma   90.00
#
_symmetry.space_group_name_H-M   'P 1'
#
loop_
_entity.id
_entity.type
_entity.pdbx_description
1 polymer ?
#
loop_
_entity_poly.entity_id
_entity_poly.type
_entity_poly.pdbx_seq_one_letter_code
_entity_poly.pdbx_strand_id
1 'polypeptide(L)'
;MKFKKGEACVMYDYLVIGSGLFGSVFAHEMTRAGKSCLVLERRDYVGGNVYCEEKEGIRIHKYGAHIFHTSNKKVWDYVNQFVEFNNYVNSPVANYKGELYNLPFNMNTFTKMWGVVTPKQAVAKIAQQRQEAGIAEPKNLEEQAISLIGTDIYTKLIKGYTEKQWGRSCTELPAFIIKRLPVRYTFDNNYFNDRYQGIPIGGYNVLINALLEGIEVRTGVDYNKTRQEYEGIAKTVVYTGPIDEYFDYKLGRLEYRGLRFETERIEEENYQGVAVMNYTDRETPYTRSIEHKHFEFGEQPVTYVTKEYPADWHPGEEAYYPVNNERNQHLYEQYAALAAQEKNVIFGGRLAEYKYYDMDDVIASALEMVKKYEAHS
;
A
#
# COMPACT_ATOMS: atom_id res chain seq x y z
N MET A 1 10.20 23.01 -22.61
CA MET A 1 11.11 24.20 -22.65
C MET A 1 12.28 23.82 -23.54
N LYS A 2 12.42 24.40 -24.72
CA LYS A 2 13.57 24.13 -25.61
C LYS A 2 14.80 24.81 -24.99
N PHE A 3 15.78 24.05 -24.57
CA PHE A 3 17.06 24.58 -24.10
C PHE A 3 17.72 25.40 -25.22
N LYS A 4 18.04 26.65 -24.92
CA LYS A 4 18.84 27.49 -25.82
C LYS A 4 20.25 26.91 -25.89
N LYS A 5 20.76 26.65 -27.10
CA LYS A 5 22.17 26.27 -27.34
C LYS A 5 23.07 27.33 -26.68
N GLY A 6 23.74 26.99 -25.57
CA GLY A 6 24.75 27.86 -24.95
C GLY A 6 24.64 28.05 -23.43
N GLU A 7 23.59 27.57 -22.75
CA GLU A 7 23.55 27.54 -21.27
C GLU A 7 24.26 26.27 -20.78
N ALA A 8 25.18 26.42 -19.80
CA ALA A 8 25.84 25.30 -19.15
C ALA A 8 24.76 24.34 -18.59
N CYS A 9 24.72 23.12 -19.11
CA CYS A 9 23.78 22.11 -18.66
C CYS A 9 24.11 21.83 -17.19
N VAL A 10 23.22 22.20 -16.27
CA VAL A 10 23.35 21.86 -14.85
C VAL A 10 23.24 20.36 -14.78
N MET A 11 24.34 19.67 -14.51
CA MET A 11 24.36 18.23 -14.40
C MET A 11 24.04 17.85 -12.95
N TYR A 12 22.94 17.11 -12.73
CA TYR A 12 22.61 16.53 -11.45
C TYR A 12 23.39 15.23 -11.24
N ASP A 13 23.62 14.87 -9.97
CA ASP A 13 24.14 13.54 -9.66
C ASP A 13 23.06 12.47 -9.88
N TYR A 14 21.82 12.79 -9.48
CA TYR A 14 20.68 11.87 -9.58
C TYR A 14 19.46 12.54 -10.22
N LEU A 15 18.83 11.82 -11.14
CA LEU A 15 17.48 12.10 -11.64
C LEU A 15 16.54 11.04 -11.06
N VAL A 16 15.68 11.45 -10.12
CA VAL A 16 14.75 10.55 -9.42
C VAL A 16 13.39 10.60 -10.09
N ILE A 17 12.90 9.46 -10.57
CA ILE A 17 11.61 9.33 -11.26
C ILE A 17 10.58 8.78 -10.28
N GLY A 18 9.66 9.65 -9.87
CA GLY A 18 8.61 9.41 -8.88
C GLY A 18 8.94 10.02 -7.52
N SER A 19 7.99 10.78 -6.99
CA SER A 19 8.05 11.45 -5.68
C SER A 19 7.30 10.71 -4.57
N GLY A 20 7.08 9.40 -4.73
CA GLY A 20 6.57 8.54 -3.66
C GLY A 20 7.60 8.35 -2.54
N LEU A 21 7.27 7.55 -1.51
CA LEU A 21 8.15 7.35 -0.35
C LEU A 21 9.57 6.96 -0.72
N PHE A 22 9.76 6.02 -1.66
CA PHE A 22 11.09 5.59 -2.08
C PHE A 22 11.90 6.74 -2.68
N GLY A 23 11.34 7.42 -3.69
CA GLY A 23 12.04 8.51 -4.38
C GLY A 23 12.32 9.70 -3.48
N SER A 24 11.37 10.07 -2.60
CA SER A 24 11.54 11.17 -1.66
C SER A 24 12.62 10.88 -0.62
N VAL A 25 12.65 9.67 -0.03
CA VAL A 25 13.69 9.25 0.91
C VAL A 25 15.07 9.21 0.24
N PHE A 26 15.15 8.61 -0.96
CA PHE A 26 16.41 8.52 -1.70
C PHE A 26 16.95 9.91 -2.02
N ALA A 27 16.12 10.79 -2.58
CA ALA A 27 16.51 12.15 -2.93
C ALA A 27 16.96 12.96 -1.70
N HIS A 28 16.23 12.83 -0.59
CA HIS A 28 16.58 13.48 0.69
C HIS A 28 17.97 13.08 1.17
N GLU A 29 18.22 11.78 1.33
CA GLU A 29 19.47 11.28 1.88
C GLU A 29 20.66 11.58 0.98
N MET A 30 20.51 11.44 -0.35
CA MET A 30 21.57 11.81 -1.29
C MET A 30 21.85 13.31 -1.28
N THR A 31 20.83 14.16 -1.16
CA THR A 31 21.03 15.61 -1.00
C THR A 31 21.76 15.94 0.31
N ARG A 32 21.41 15.26 1.40
CA ARG A 32 22.10 15.38 2.68
C ARG A 32 23.55 14.92 2.61
N ALA A 33 23.86 13.96 1.73
CA ALA A 33 25.24 13.52 1.44
C ALA A 33 25.96 14.46 0.43
N GLY A 34 25.41 15.62 0.10
CA GLY A 34 26.04 16.62 -0.77
C GLY A 34 25.88 16.35 -2.27
N LYS A 35 24.98 15.45 -2.67
CA LYS A 35 24.69 15.18 -4.07
C LYS A 35 23.55 16.06 -4.57
N SER A 36 23.58 16.43 -5.85
CA SER A 36 22.51 17.18 -6.49
C SER A 36 21.44 16.23 -7.05
N CYS A 37 20.18 16.49 -6.70
CA CYS A 37 19.03 15.67 -7.14
C CYS A 37 18.01 16.54 -7.88
N LEU A 38 17.43 15.98 -8.95
CA LEU A 38 16.20 16.46 -9.57
C LEU A 38 15.15 15.36 -9.47
N VAL A 39 13.96 15.68 -8.96
CA VAL A 39 12.84 14.75 -8.87
C VAL A 39 11.81 15.08 -9.96
N LEU A 40 11.40 14.07 -10.74
CA LEU A 40 10.30 14.19 -11.70
C LEU A 40 9.10 13.39 -11.20
N GLU A 41 7.94 14.01 -11.21
CA GLU A 41 6.67 13.39 -10.83
C GLU A 41 5.66 13.54 -11.96
N ARG A 42 5.00 12.44 -12.36
CA ARG A 42 4.01 12.47 -13.45
C ARG A 42 2.70 13.14 -13.08
N ARG A 43 2.33 13.12 -11.78
CA ARG A 43 1.15 13.79 -11.25
C ARG A 43 1.44 15.29 -11.02
N ASP A 44 0.40 16.08 -10.84
CA ASP A 44 0.53 17.52 -10.55
C ASP A 44 0.89 17.78 -9.07
N TYR A 45 1.07 16.76 -8.27
CA TYR A 45 1.40 16.79 -6.85
C TYR A 45 2.37 15.68 -6.47
N VAL A 46 3.12 15.90 -5.39
CA VAL A 46 4.10 14.94 -4.84
C VAL A 46 3.44 13.94 -3.88
N GLY A 47 4.14 12.85 -3.56
CA GLY A 47 3.75 11.90 -2.52
C GLY A 47 3.31 10.54 -3.04
N GLY A 48 3.17 10.37 -4.37
CA GLY A 48 2.74 9.07 -4.89
C GLY A 48 1.41 8.63 -4.28
N ASN A 49 1.31 7.36 -3.86
CA ASN A 49 0.06 6.81 -3.31
C ASN A 49 -0.23 7.23 -1.87
N VAL A 50 0.70 7.85 -1.15
CA VAL A 50 0.43 8.39 0.20
C VAL A 50 -0.13 9.81 0.19
N TYR A 51 -0.31 10.41 -0.98
CA TYR A 51 -0.87 11.75 -1.12
C TYR A 51 -2.26 11.86 -0.48
N CYS A 52 -2.46 12.92 0.29
CA CYS A 52 -3.73 13.28 0.91
C CYS A 52 -4.29 14.57 0.29
N GLU A 53 -5.54 14.55 -0.14
CA GLU A 53 -6.27 15.75 -0.56
C GLU A 53 -6.95 16.37 0.68
N GLU A 54 -6.77 17.66 0.91
CA GLU A 54 -7.42 18.34 2.02
C GLU A 54 -8.73 19.01 1.58
N LYS A 55 -9.81 18.69 2.28
CA LYS A 55 -11.13 19.31 2.11
C LYS A 55 -11.76 19.60 3.47
N GLU A 56 -12.14 20.84 3.71
CA GLU A 56 -12.81 21.28 4.94
C GLU A 56 -12.06 20.84 6.23
N GLY A 57 -10.71 20.86 6.17
CA GLY A 57 -9.86 20.44 7.28
C GLY A 57 -9.80 18.91 7.50
N ILE A 58 -10.33 18.13 6.57
CA ILE A 58 -10.24 16.66 6.58
C ILE A 58 -9.27 16.22 5.48
N ARG A 59 -8.30 15.37 5.85
CA ARG A 59 -7.32 14.82 4.92
C ARG A 59 -7.79 13.50 4.37
N ILE A 60 -8.13 13.51 3.09
CA ILE A 60 -8.63 12.37 2.34
C ILE A 60 -7.44 11.61 1.77
N HIS A 61 -7.24 10.38 2.22
CA HIS A 61 -6.24 9.48 1.64
C HIS A 61 -6.71 9.06 0.24
N LYS A 62 -6.19 9.72 -0.79
CA LYS A 62 -6.73 9.65 -2.16
C LYS A 62 -6.61 8.25 -2.79
N TYR A 63 -5.64 7.47 -2.36
CA TYR A 63 -5.31 6.16 -2.91
C TYR A 63 -5.53 5.01 -1.92
N GLY A 64 -6.55 5.13 -1.07
CA GLY A 64 -6.88 4.14 -0.04
C GLY A 64 -6.30 4.48 1.33
N ALA A 65 -6.77 3.75 2.34
CA ALA A 65 -6.33 3.95 3.72
C ALA A 65 -4.84 3.63 3.87
N HIS A 66 -4.06 4.60 4.26
CA HIS A 66 -2.64 4.44 4.57
C HIS A 66 -2.44 4.69 6.06
N ILE A 67 -2.14 3.66 6.81
CA ILE A 67 -1.79 3.72 8.22
C ILE A 67 -0.32 3.29 8.35
N PHE A 68 0.53 4.17 8.87
CA PHE A 68 1.92 3.82 9.08
C PHE A 68 2.06 2.85 10.24
N HIS A 69 2.75 1.74 10.05
CA HIS A 69 3.06 0.78 11.09
C HIS A 69 4.43 0.14 10.82
N THR A 70 5.14 -0.21 11.86
CA THR A 70 6.44 -0.87 11.76
C THR A 70 6.90 -1.45 13.10
N SER A 71 7.64 -2.54 13.05
CA SER A 71 8.45 -3.03 14.17
C SER A 71 9.93 -2.63 14.04
N ASN A 72 10.31 -2.03 12.91
CA ASN A 72 11.67 -1.55 12.66
C ASN A 72 11.90 -0.18 13.32
N LYS A 73 12.56 -0.19 14.49
CA LYS A 73 12.84 1.04 15.22
C LYS A 73 13.64 2.07 14.40
N LYS A 74 14.52 1.64 13.50
CA LYS A 74 15.32 2.57 12.69
C LYS A 74 14.44 3.35 11.72
N VAL A 75 13.45 2.68 11.10
CA VAL A 75 12.49 3.33 10.21
C VAL A 75 11.58 4.26 11.00
N TRP A 76 11.08 3.81 12.18
CA TRP A 76 10.28 4.66 13.06
C TRP A 76 11.01 5.93 13.50
N ASP A 77 12.25 5.78 13.99
CA ASP A 77 13.08 6.92 14.40
C ASP A 77 13.40 7.85 13.21
N TYR A 78 13.52 7.29 12.00
CA TYR A 78 13.78 8.06 10.79
C TYR A 78 12.61 8.97 10.43
N VAL A 79 11.40 8.41 10.31
CA VAL A 79 10.23 9.21 9.91
C VAL A 79 9.85 10.26 10.96
N ASN A 80 10.09 9.99 12.24
CA ASN A 80 9.86 10.94 13.33
C ASN A 80 10.86 12.11 13.38
N GLN A 81 11.88 12.13 12.53
CA GLN A 81 12.72 13.33 12.34
C GLN A 81 12.01 14.41 11.51
N PHE A 82 11.01 14.04 10.73
CA PHE A 82 10.34 14.91 9.75
C PHE A 82 8.93 15.30 10.19
N VAL A 83 8.24 14.43 10.90
CA VAL A 83 6.84 14.64 11.30
C VAL A 83 6.55 13.89 12.59
N GLU A 84 5.68 14.46 13.43
CA GLU A 84 5.13 13.77 14.58
C GLU A 84 3.97 12.87 14.14
N PHE A 85 3.90 11.66 14.70
CA PHE A 85 2.80 10.73 14.48
C PHE A 85 1.81 10.81 15.64
N ASN A 86 0.53 10.75 15.33
CA ASN A 86 -0.51 10.64 16.35
C ASN A 86 -0.56 9.21 16.92
N ASN A 87 -1.45 8.99 17.88
CA ASN A 87 -1.64 7.69 18.52
C ASN A 87 -2.80 6.87 17.91
N TYR A 88 -3.08 7.06 16.62
CA TYR A 88 -4.11 6.29 15.94
C TYR A 88 -3.76 4.79 15.94
N VAL A 89 -4.71 3.98 16.40
CA VAL A 89 -4.62 2.52 16.38
C VAL A 89 -5.63 1.98 15.36
N ASN A 90 -5.12 1.27 14.35
CA ASN A 90 -5.98 0.69 13.33
C ASN A 90 -6.84 -0.44 13.89
N SER A 91 -8.15 -0.25 13.94
CA SER A 91 -9.12 -1.20 14.48
C SER A 91 -10.32 -1.31 13.52
N PRO A 92 -10.12 -1.88 12.32
CA PRO A 92 -11.19 -1.96 11.32
C PRO A 92 -12.34 -2.88 11.78
N VAL A 93 -13.52 -2.59 11.26
CA VAL A 93 -14.73 -3.38 11.48
C VAL A 93 -15.13 -4.07 10.17
N ALA A 94 -15.53 -5.33 10.25
CA ALA A 94 -16.16 -6.05 9.15
C ALA A 94 -17.67 -5.94 9.24
N ASN A 95 -18.32 -5.60 8.13
CA ASN A 95 -19.76 -5.63 7.95
C ASN A 95 -20.11 -6.79 7.03
N TYR A 96 -20.81 -7.78 7.57
CA TYR A 96 -21.38 -8.88 6.82
C TYR A 96 -22.90 -8.78 6.86
N LYS A 97 -23.50 -8.20 5.81
CA LYS A 97 -24.97 -8.05 5.71
C LYS A 97 -25.62 -7.37 6.93
N GLY A 98 -24.96 -6.36 7.48
CA GLY A 98 -25.41 -5.65 8.68
C GLY A 98 -24.94 -6.26 10.01
N GLU A 99 -24.34 -7.43 10.03
CA GLU A 99 -23.67 -7.98 11.20
C GLU A 99 -22.25 -7.41 11.30
N LEU A 100 -21.93 -6.73 12.39
CA LEU A 100 -20.62 -6.11 12.60
C LEU A 100 -19.70 -7.02 13.42
N TYR A 101 -18.45 -7.17 12.95
CA TYR A 101 -17.40 -7.97 13.59
C TYR A 101 -16.11 -7.19 13.69
N ASN A 102 -15.38 -7.35 14.80
CA ASN A 102 -14.05 -6.76 14.93
C ASN A 102 -13.01 -7.52 14.09
N LEU A 103 -12.05 -6.79 13.57
CA LEU A 103 -10.85 -7.32 12.94
C LEU A 103 -9.60 -6.86 13.71
N PRO A 104 -8.52 -7.67 13.74
CA PRO A 104 -8.38 -9.04 13.20
C PRO A 104 -9.30 -10.02 13.93
N PHE A 105 -9.37 -11.28 13.47
CA PHE A 105 -10.19 -12.32 14.12
C PHE A 105 -9.70 -12.52 15.57
N ASN A 106 -10.47 -12.05 16.53
CA ASN A 106 -10.10 -12.03 17.95
C ASN A 106 -11.28 -12.44 18.82
N MET A 107 -11.13 -12.39 20.15
CA MET A 107 -12.17 -12.80 21.08
C MET A 107 -13.46 -11.97 20.92
N ASN A 108 -13.40 -10.68 20.54
CA ASN A 108 -14.61 -9.89 20.25
C ASN A 108 -15.36 -10.47 19.04
N THR A 109 -14.64 -10.85 17.98
CA THR A 109 -15.20 -11.52 16.80
C THR A 109 -15.87 -12.84 17.17
N PHE A 110 -15.20 -13.67 17.96
CA PHE A 110 -15.71 -15.01 18.37
C PHE A 110 -16.88 -14.91 19.35
N THR A 111 -16.84 -13.99 20.29
CA THR A 111 -17.95 -13.72 21.20
C THR A 111 -19.18 -13.28 20.41
N LYS A 112 -19.02 -12.36 19.48
CA LYS A 112 -20.13 -11.88 18.61
C LYS A 112 -20.69 -13.00 17.75
N MET A 113 -19.84 -13.84 17.17
CA MET A 113 -20.23 -14.89 16.22
C MET A 113 -20.83 -16.12 16.89
N TRP A 114 -20.30 -16.54 18.03
CA TRP A 114 -20.62 -17.83 18.67
C TRP A 114 -21.09 -17.72 20.13
N GLY A 115 -21.08 -16.56 20.74
CA GLY A 115 -21.42 -16.39 22.15
C GLY A 115 -20.38 -16.97 23.12
N VAL A 116 -19.16 -17.33 22.64
CA VAL A 116 -18.10 -17.84 23.49
C VAL A 116 -17.49 -16.74 24.35
N VAL A 117 -17.09 -17.07 25.56
CA VAL A 117 -16.56 -16.10 26.53
C VAL A 117 -15.12 -16.36 26.93
N THR A 118 -14.55 -17.50 26.57
CA THR A 118 -13.17 -17.87 26.89
C THR A 118 -12.38 -18.30 25.66
N PRO A 119 -11.03 -18.09 25.65
CA PRO A 119 -10.16 -18.61 24.61
C PRO A 119 -10.32 -20.11 24.36
N LYS A 120 -10.48 -20.91 25.43
CA LYS A 120 -10.68 -22.35 25.33
C LYS A 120 -11.93 -22.72 24.53
N GLN A 121 -13.03 -22.01 24.73
CA GLN A 121 -14.27 -22.21 23.96
C GLN A 121 -14.09 -21.84 22.49
N ALA A 122 -13.41 -20.70 22.20
CA ALA A 122 -13.13 -20.29 20.83
C ALA A 122 -12.26 -21.30 20.09
N VAL A 123 -11.18 -21.77 20.72
CA VAL A 123 -10.30 -22.83 20.18
C VAL A 123 -11.10 -24.11 19.89
N ALA A 124 -11.94 -24.52 20.83
CA ALA A 124 -12.78 -25.72 20.67
C ALA A 124 -13.77 -25.57 19.51
N LYS A 125 -14.38 -24.36 19.35
CA LYS A 125 -15.33 -24.10 18.26
C LYS A 125 -14.65 -24.16 16.89
N ILE A 126 -13.48 -23.53 16.74
CA ILE A 126 -12.70 -23.60 15.51
C ILE A 126 -12.28 -25.04 15.22
N ALA A 127 -11.79 -25.78 16.22
CA ALA A 127 -11.39 -27.18 16.06
C ALA A 127 -12.56 -28.07 15.64
N GLN A 128 -13.74 -27.87 16.22
CA GLN A 128 -14.97 -28.56 15.82
C GLN A 128 -15.29 -28.35 14.35
N GLN A 129 -15.33 -27.10 13.88
CA GLN A 129 -15.66 -26.78 12.49
C GLN A 129 -14.61 -27.33 11.50
N ARG A 130 -13.34 -27.28 11.87
CA ARG A 130 -12.26 -27.90 11.07
C ARG A 130 -12.43 -29.40 10.94
N GLN A 131 -12.80 -30.07 12.03
CA GLN A 131 -13.06 -31.49 12.04
C GLN A 131 -14.31 -31.85 11.21
N GLU A 132 -15.38 -31.08 11.35
CA GLU A 132 -16.62 -31.25 10.58
C GLU A 132 -16.39 -31.07 9.06
N ALA A 133 -15.50 -30.15 8.68
CA ALA A 133 -15.14 -29.94 7.28
C ALA A 133 -14.31 -31.11 6.68
N GLY A 134 -13.57 -31.86 7.51
CA GLY A 134 -12.85 -33.08 7.09
C GLY A 134 -11.78 -32.88 6.04
N ILE A 135 -11.22 -31.65 5.92
CA ILE A 135 -10.23 -31.29 4.89
C ILE A 135 -8.84 -31.71 5.37
N ALA A 136 -8.28 -32.75 4.75
CA ALA A 136 -6.93 -33.24 5.07
C ALA A 136 -5.86 -32.48 4.26
N GLU A 137 -6.07 -32.32 2.95
CA GLU A 137 -5.18 -31.62 2.02
C GLU A 137 -5.97 -30.58 1.23
N PRO A 138 -5.85 -29.28 1.58
CA PRO A 138 -6.58 -28.21 0.90
C PRO A 138 -6.14 -28.06 -0.57
N LYS A 139 -7.08 -28.07 -1.50
CA LYS A 139 -6.84 -27.98 -2.95
C LYS A 139 -6.99 -26.56 -3.48
N ASN A 140 -7.72 -25.71 -2.78
CA ASN A 140 -8.06 -24.35 -3.18
C ASN A 140 -8.11 -23.45 -1.96
N LEU A 141 -8.33 -22.15 -2.19
CA LEU A 141 -8.36 -21.11 -1.15
C LEU A 141 -9.50 -21.34 -0.14
N GLU A 142 -10.69 -21.78 -0.58
CA GLU A 142 -11.83 -22.11 0.31
C GLU A 142 -11.43 -23.20 1.31
N GLU A 143 -10.95 -24.34 0.81
CA GLU A 143 -10.53 -25.45 1.66
C GLU A 143 -9.39 -25.05 2.60
N GLN A 144 -8.43 -24.29 2.11
CA GLN A 144 -7.32 -23.78 2.93
C GLN A 144 -7.82 -22.88 4.06
N ALA A 145 -8.69 -21.92 3.77
CA ALA A 145 -9.25 -21.02 4.78
C ALA A 145 -10.05 -21.78 5.84
N ILE A 146 -10.95 -22.66 5.42
CA ILE A 146 -11.76 -23.48 6.34
C ILE A 146 -10.86 -24.37 7.22
N SER A 147 -9.82 -24.96 6.66
CA SER A 147 -8.86 -25.79 7.41
C SER A 147 -8.07 -25.00 8.46
N LEU A 148 -7.95 -23.68 8.30
CA LEU A 148 -7.26 -22.80 9.24
C LEU A 148 -8.18 -22.26 10.35
N ILE A 149 -9.38 -21.79 10.00
CA ILE A 149 -10.22 -20.97 10.88
C ILE A 149 -11.67 -21.43 11.02
N GLY A 150 -12.06 -22.51 10.33
CA GLY A 150 -13.42 -23.04 10.33
C GLY A 150 -14.36 -22.34 9.33
N THR A 151 -15.54 -22.93 9.16
CA THR A 151 -16.50 -22.56 8.12
C THR A 151 -17.17 -21.20 8.36
N ASP A 152 -17.52 -20.88 9.61
CA ASP A 152 -18.29 -19.66 9.90
C ASP A 152 -17.47 -18.39 9.61
N ILE A 153 -16.21 -18.33 10.08
CA ILE A 153 -15.32 -17.19 9.82
C ILE A 153 -15.03 -17.08 8.33
N TYR A 154 -14.73 -18.20 7.67
CA TYR A 154 -14.54 -18.20 6.23
C TYR A 154 -15.74 -17.62 5.49
N THR A 155 -16.95 -18.15 5.77
CA THR A 155 -18.18 -17.76 5.06
C THR A 155 -18.55 -16.30 5.26
N LYS A 156 -18.46 -15.82 6.51
CA LYS A 156 -18.89 -14.44 6.84
C LYS A 156 -17.80 -13.39 6.59
N LEU A 157 -16.54 -13.71 6.81
CA LEU A 157 -15.50 -12.68 6.88
C LEU A 157 -14.43 -12.75 5.79
N ILE A 158 -14.36 -13.86 5.03
CA ILE A 158 -13.31 -14.04 4.01
C ILE A 158 -13.89 -14.21 2.61
N LYS A 159 -14.86 -15.12 2.45
CA LYS A 159 -15.32 -15.56 1.13
C LYS A 159 -15.70 -14.40 0.22
N GLY A 160 -16.71 -13.63 0.57
CA GLY A 160 -17.23 -12.57 -0.29
C GLY A 160 -16.23 -11.43 -0.52
N TYR A 161 -15.43 -11.09 0.49
CA TYR A 161 -14.36 -10.10 0.35
C TYR A 161 -13.29 -10.55 -0.66
N THR A 162 -12.83 -11.79 -0.53
CA THR A 162 -11.81 -12.38 -1.41
C THR A 162 -12.35 -12.53 -2.84
N GLU A 163 -13.57 -13.02 -3.00
CA GLU A 163 -14.19 -13.18 -4.33
C GLU A 163 -14.38 -11.85 -5.05
N LYS A 164 -14.71 -10.76 -4.33
CA LYS A 164 -14.73 -9.41 -4.90
C LYS A 164 -13.35 -8.95 -5.33
N GLN A 165 -12.34 -9.13 -4.45
CA GLN A 165 -10.97 -8.71 -4.78
C GLN A 165 -10.39 -9.45 -5.98
N TRP A 166 -10.71 -10.75 -6.12
CA TRP A 166 -10.11 -11.60 -7.15
C TRP A 166 -10.97 -11.75 -8.40
N GLY A 167 -12.23 -11.34 -8.35
CA GLY A 167 -13.17 -11.53 -9.45
C GLY A 167 -13.47 -13.00 -9.77
N ARG A 168 -13.09 -13.94 -8.86
CA ARG A 168 -13.20 -15.38 -9.02
C ARG A 168 -13.72 -16.03 -7.75
N SER A 169 -14.31 -17.21 -7.89
CA SER A 169 -14.70 -18.05 -6.74
C SER A 169 -13.46 -18.48 -5.94
N CYS A 170 -13.59 -18.52 -4.61
CA CYS A 170 -12.55 -19.06 -3.74
C CYS A 170 -12.18 -20.52 -4.05
N THR A 171 -13.10 -21.29 -4.66
CA THR A 171 -12.85 -22.67 -5.11
C THR A 171 -11.94 -22.75 -6.35
N GLU A 172 -11.80 -21.67 -7.10
CA GLU A 172 -10.94 -21.57 -8.29
C GLU A 172 -9.57 -20.95 -7.96
N LEU A 173 -9.44 -20.35 -6.78
CA LEU A 173 -8.21 -19.70 -6.34
C LEU A 173 -7.26 -20.70 -5.67
N PRO A 174 -5.94 -20.63 -5.94
CA PRO A 174 -4.97 -21.54 -5.32
C PRO A 174 -4.90 -21.40 -3.80
N ALA A 175 -4.71 -22.51 -3.10
CA ALA A 175 -4.60 -22.57 -1.65
C ALA A 175 -3.47 -21.69 -1.08
N PHE A 176 -2.36 -21.54 -1.81
CA PHE A 176 -1.19 -20.78 -1.35
C PHE A 176 -1.45 -19.26 -1.18
N ILE A 177 -2.53 -18.71 -1.74
CA ILE A 177 -2.92 -17.31 -1.55
C ILE A 177 -3.15 -17.01 -0.06
N ILE A 178 -3.68 -17.96 0.69
CA ILE A 178 -3.83 -17.89 2.14
C ILE A 178 -2.91 -18.90 2.81
N LYS A 179 -1.69 -18.48 3.13
CA LYS A 179 -0.75 -19.36 3.86
C LYS A 179 -1.08 -19.46 5.34
N ARG A 180 -1.56 -18.37 5.93
CA ARG A 180 -1.97 -18.27 7.34
C ARG A 180 -3.02 -17.18 7.49
N LEU A 181 -3.90 -17.36 8.47
CA LEU A 181 -4.86 -16.34 8.90
C LEU A 181 -4.56 -16.01 10.36
N PRO A 182 -4.30 -14.76 10.70
CA PRO A 182 -4.00 -14.39 12.08
C PRO A 182 -5.26 -14.53 12.93
N VAL A 183 -5.20 -15.43 13.91
CA VAL A 183 -6.23 -15.62 14.93
C VAL A 183 -5.65 -15.23 16.27
N ARG A 184 -6.36 -14.37 17.01
CA ARG A 184 -5.93 -13.92 18.35
C ARG A 184 -6.95 -14.35 19.40
N TYR A 185 -6.48 -15.03 20.41
CA TYR A 185 -7.32 -15.45 21.56
C TYR A 185 -7.27 -14.41 22.70
N THR A 186 -7.26 -13.13 22.32
CA THR A 186 -7.29 -11.96 23.21
C THR A 186 -8.39 -11.00 22.75
N PHE A 187 -8.80 -10.06 23.59
CA PHE A 187 -9.76 -8.99 23.25
C PHE A 187 -9.06 -7.74 22.66
N ASP A 188 -8.00 -7.94 21.89
CA ASP A 188 -7.22 -6.88 21.27
C ASP A 188 -7.71 -6.64 19.84
N ASN A 189 -8.22 -5.43 19.58
CA ASN A 189 -8.70 -4.98 18.26
C ASN A 189 -7.63 -4.30 17.42
N ASN A 190 -6.40 -4.12 17.93
CA ASN A 190 -5.33 -3.57 17.13
C ASN A 190 -5.04 -4.50 15.93
N TYR A 191 -5.23 -4.00 14.71
CA TYR A 191 -5.10 -4.81 13.50
C TYR A 191 -3.66 -5.27 13.26
N PHE A 192 -2.68 -4.41 13.53
CA PHE A 192 -1.26 -4.70 13.33
C PHE A 192 -0.64 -5.39 14.55
N ASN A 193 0.40 -6.19 14.29
CA ASN A 193 1.25 -6.76 15.35
C ASN A 193 2.49 -5.90 15.60
N ASP A 194 2.64 -4.80 14.85
CA ASP A 194 3.80 -3.94 14.92
C ASP A 194 3.85 -3.12 16.19
N ARG A 195 5.07 -2.81 16.61
CA ARG A 195 5.34 -2.08 17.85
C ARG A 195 4.93 -0.61 17.76
N TYR A 196 5.03 -0.03 16.58
CA TYR A 196 4.76 1.37 16.30
C TYR A 196 3.71 1.49 15.23
N GLN A 197 2.79 2.41 15.38
CA GLN A 197 1.81 2.79 14.36
C GLN A 197 1.27 4.19 14.62
N GLY A 198 0.70 4.81 13.61
CA GLY A 198 0.06 6.12 13.71
C GLY A 198 -0.16 6.74 12.34
N ILE A 199 -0.72 7.94 12.36
CA ILE A 199 -0.87 8.79 11.18
C ILE A 199 -0.01 10.04 11.40
N PRO A 200 0.73 10.51 10.39
CA PRO A 200 1.46 11.79 10.49
C PRO A 200 0.49 12.93 10.80
N ILE A 201 0.77 13.70 11.84
CA ILE A 201 -0.03 14.89 12.17
C ILE A 201 0.10 15.89 11.01
N GLY A 202 -1.04 16.26 10.42
CA GLY A 202 -1.07 17.07 9.21
C GLY A 202 -1.03 16.25 7.90
N GLY A 203 -1.12 14.93 8.00
CA GLY A 203 -1.16 13.99 6.86
C GLY A 203 0.20 13.70 6.25
N TYR A 204 0.24 12.74 5.34
CA TYR A 204 1.48 12.29 4.68
C TYR A 204 2.14 13.36 3.82
N ASN A 205 1.39 14.36 3.34
CA ASN A 205 1.96 15.45 2.56
C ASN A 205 3.03 16.23 3.35
N VAL A 206 2.87 16.35 4.68
CA VAL A 206 3.86 17.00 5.55
C VAL A 206 5.18 16.23 5.54
N LEU A 207 5.12 14.90 5.68
CA LEU A 207 6.30 14.03 5.62
C LEU A 207 7.01 14.15 4.26
N ILE A 208 6.26 14.06 3.16
CA ILE A 208 6.83 14.13 1.81
C ILE A 208 7.45 15.50 1.53
N ASN A 209 6.76 16.59 1.92
CA ASN A 209 7.28 17.93 1.73
C ASN A 209 8.55 18.17 2.55
N ALA A 210 8.63 17.66 3.78
CA ALA A 210 9.84 17.76 4.60
C ALA A 210 11.01 16.96 3.99
N LEU A 211 10.75 15.76 3.44
CA LEU A 211 11.77 14.97 2.73
C LEU A 211 12.27 15.66 1.44
N LEU A 212 11.42 16.41 0.77
CA LEU A 212 11.76 17.10 -0.50
C LEU A 212 12.19 18.57 -0.30
N GLU A 213 12.30 19.04 0.93
CA GLU A 213 12.69 20.42 1.21
C GLU A 213 14.07 20.73 0.62
N GLY A 214 14.15 21.82 -0.15
CA GLY A 214 15.38 22.27 -0.81
C GLY A 214 15.79 21.45 -2.06
N ILE A 215 15.01 20.47 -2.47
CA ILE A 215 15.25 19.65 -3.65
C ILE A 215 14.39 20.16 -4.81
N GLU A 216 14.97 20.26 -6.00
CA GLU A 216 14.20 20.63 -7.20
C GLU A 216 13.25 19.49 -7.57
N VAL A 217 11.95 19.82 -7.67
CA VAL A 217 10.89 18.88 -8.08
C VAL A 217 10.13 19.47 -9.26
N ARG A 218 9.90 18.67 -10.29
CA ARG A 218 9.05 19.01 -11.43
C ARG A 218 7.88 18.04 -11.49
N THR A 219 6.68 18.56 -11.26
CA THR A 219 5.42 17.83 -11.36
C THR A 219 4.83 17.90 -12.77
N GLY A 220 3.85 17.05 -13.10
CA GLY A 220 3.23 16.97 -14.42
C GLY A 220 4.17 16.42 -15.51
N VAL A 221 5.25 15.74 -15.14
CA VAL A 221 6.27 15.23 -16.06
C VAL A 221 6.22 13.70 -16.12
N ASP A 222 5.74 13.16 -17.22
CA ASP A 222 5.81 11.74 -17.52
C ASP A 222 7.17 11.40 -18.18
N TYR A 223 8.09 10.90 -17.35
CA TYR A 223 9.46 10.59 -17.80
C TYR A 223 9.50 9.63 -18.99
N ASN A 224 8.66 8.60 -19.01
CA ASN A 224 8.68 7.61 -20.09
C ASN A 224 8.30 8.23 -21.44
N LYS A 225 7.45 9.28 -21.45
CA LYS A 225 7.11 10.04 -22.66
C LYS A 225 8.12 11.12 -23.02
N THR A 226 8.86 11.63 -22.05
CA THR A 226 9.76 12.79 -22.22
C THR A 226 11.22 12.44 -21.99
N ARG A 227 11.59 11.14 -21.96
CA ARG A 227 12.93 10.63 -21.63
C ARG A 227 14.04 11.34 -22.39
N GLN A 228 13.84 11.62 -23.67
CA GLN A 228 14.82 12.33 -24.51
C GLN A 228 15.13 13.76 -24.04
N GLU A 229 14.18 14.42 -23.39
CA GLU A 229 14.39 15.78 -22.88
C GLU A 229 15.28 15.81 -21.63
N TYR A 230 15.41 14.67 -20.96
CA TYR A 230 16.19 14.48 -19.72
C TYR A 230 17.43 13.63 -19.93
N GLU A 231 17.75 13.25 -21.17
CA GLU A 231 18.96 12.49 -21.49
C GLU A 231 20.20 13.32 -21.16
N GLY A 232 21.14 12.75 -20.40
CA GLY A 232 22.39 13.39 -20.00
C GLY A 232 22.28 14.50 -18.97
N ILE A 233 21.09 14.78 -18.42
CA ILE A 233 20.91 15.82 -17.38
C ILE A 233 21.45 15.39 -16.01
N ALA A 234 21.56 14.09 -15.77
CA ALA A 234 22.09 13.51 -14.55
C ALA A 234 23.05 12.34 -14.82
N LYS A 235 23.94 12.05 -13.87
CA LYS A 235 24.87 10.93 -13.94
C LYS A 235 24.16 9.58 -13.79
N THR A 236 23.12 9.53 -12.93
CA THR A 236 22.38 8.32 -12.60
C THR A 236 20.88 8.62 -12.54
N VAL A 237 20.09 7.72 -13.12
CA VAL A 237 18.61 7.75 -13.01
C VAL A 237 18.19 6.78 -11.92
N VAL A 238 17.30 7.22 -11.02
CA VAL A 238 16.63 6.37 -10.03
C VAL A 238 15.18 6.21 -10.46
N TYR A 239 14.82 5.03 -10.94
CA TYR A 239 13.51 4.75 -11.51
C TYR A 239 12.63 3.99 -10.53
N THR A 240 11.48 4.57 -10.16
CA THR A 240 10.55 3.97 -9.19
C THR A 240 9.21 3.54 -9.81
N GLY A 241 9.04 3.76 -11.12
CA GLY A 241 7.86 3.33 -11.88
C GLY A 241 7.85 1.84 -12.21
N PRO A 242 6.83 1.35 -12.94
CA PRO A 242 6.77 -0.05 -13.38
C PRO A 242 7.98 -0.42 -14.24
N ILE A 243 8.65 -1.52 -13.89
CA ILE A 243 9.89 -1.92 -14.56
C ILE A 243 9.67 -2.27 -16.03
N ASP A 244 8.55 -2.89 -16.36
CA ASP A 244 8.16 -3.24 -17.74
C ASP A 244 7.90 -1.99 -18.60
N GLU A 245 7.35 -0.92 -18.03
CA GLU A 245 7.15 0.37 -18.67
C GLU A 245 8.49 1.05 -19.01
N TYR A 246 9.49 0.94 -18.13
CA TYR A 246 10.85 1.45 -18.43
C TYR A 246 11.44 0.83 -19.70
N PHE A 247 11.17 -0.44 -19.93
CA PHE A 247 11.64 -1.19 -21.09
C PHE A 247 10.63 -1.25 -22.25
N ASP A 248 9.67 -0.32 -22.32
CA ASP A 248 8.65 -0.22 -23.37
C ASP A 248 7.88 -1.54 -23.59
N TYR A 249 7.69 -2.32 -22.50
CA TYR A 249 6.98 -3.60 -22.49
C TYR A 249 7.54 -4.66 -23.45
N LYS A 250 8.80 -4.59 -23.82
CA LYS A 250 9.41 -5.44 -24.87
C LYS A 250 9.37 -6.96 -24.61
N LEU A 251 9.22 -7.38 -23.35
CA LEU A 251 9.05 -8.78 -22.96
C LEU A 251 7.58 -9.15 -22.63
N GLY A 252 6.68 -8.17 -22.73
CA GLY A 252 5.28 -8.29 -22.31
C GLY A 252 4.97 -7.47 -21.07
N ARG A 253 3.69 -7.45 -20.68
CA ARG A 253 3.21 -6.64 -19.57
C ARG A 253 3.11 -7.45 -18.28
N LEU A 254 3.60 -6.87 -17.21
CA LEU A 254 3.33 -7.31 -15.84
C LEU A 254 1.89 -6.94 -15.45
N GLU A 255 1.28 -7.76 -14.62
CA GLU A 255 -0.09 -7.55 -14.17
C GLU A 255 -0.11 -6.87 -12.80
N TYR A 256 -1.03 -5.95 -12.63
CA TYR A 256 -1.26 -5.25 -11.38
C TYR A 256 -2.72 -5.37 -10.94
N ARG A 257 -3.01 -5.07 -9.69
CA ARG A 257 -4.36 -4.86 -9.19
C ARG A 257 -4.74 -3.40 -9.40
N GLY A 258 -5.92 -3.19 -9.92
CA GLY A 258 -6.56 -1.89 -9.98
C GLY A 258 -7.49 -1.67 -8.78
N LEU A 259 -7.66 -0.42 -8.43
CA LEU A 259 -8.64 0.05 -7.45
C LEU A 259 -9.32 1.29 -7.99
N ARG A 260 -10.61 1.40 -7.74
CA ARG A 260 -11.39 2.60 -8.03
C ARG A 260 -11.96 3.16 -6.73
N PHE A 261 -11.83 4.46 -6.56
CA PHE A 261 -12.28 5.17 -5.36
C PHE A 261 -13.39 6.14 -5.70
N GLU A 262 -14.44 6.14 -4.89
CA GLU A 262 -15.53 7.12 -4.95
C GLU A 262 -15.64 7.81 -3.61
N THR A 263 -15.35 9.10 -3.57
CA THR A 263 -15.39 9.92 -2.36
C THR A 263 -16.63 10.80 -2.36
N GLU A 264 -17.39 10.73 -1.30
CA GLU A 264 -18.61 11.47 -1.06
C GLU A 264 -18.47 12.35 0.18
N ARG A 265 -18.96 13.59 0.10
CA ARG A 265 -19.13 14.48 1.25
C ARG A 265 -20.48 14.18 1.90
N ILE A 266 -20.49 13.96 3.20
CA ILE A 266 -21.69 13.60 3.97
C ILE A 266 -21.94 14.67 5.06
N GLU A 267 -23.19 15.12 5.14
CA GLU A 267 -23.66 16.12 6.12
C GLU A 267 -23.91 15.51 7.51
N GLU A 268 -22.95 14.72 7.97
CA GLU A 268 -22.98 14.08 9.30
C GLU A 268 -21.61 14.25 9.96
N GLU A 269 -21.63 14.43 11.26
CA GLU A 269 -20.41 14.53 12.07
C GLU A 269 -19.67 13.18 12.15
N ASN A 270 -20.41 12.07 12.18
CA ASN A 270 -19.88 10.72 12.32
C ASN A 270 -20.80 9.74 11.57
N TYR A 271 -20.36 9.25 10.42
CA TYR A 271 -21.17 8.44 9.53
C TYR A 271 -21.12 6.94 9.88
N GLN A 272 -19.93 6.37 10.08
CA GLN A 272 -19.78 4.94 10.31
C GLN A 272 -19.12 4.56 11.64
N GLY A 273 -18.62 5.54 12.40
CA GLY A 273 -18.07 5.35 13.74
C GLY A 273 -16.69 4.70 13.80
N VAL A 274 -16.02 4.52 12.64
CA VAL A 274 -14.70 3.92 12.52
C VAL A 274 -14.04 4.40 11.24
N ALA A 275 -12.71 4.49 11.23
CA ALA A 275 -12.00 4.94 10.02
C ALA A 275 -12.17 3.96 8.85
N VAL A 276 -12.13 2.66 9.09
CA VAL A 276 -12.18 1.63 8.03
C VAL A 276 -13.23 0.58 8.35
N MET A 277 -14.19 0.43 7.44
CA MET A 277 -15.18 -0.64 7.48
C MET A 277 -15.03 -1.53 6.24
N ASN A 278 -14.80 -2.83 6.45
CA ASN A 278 -14.67 -3.82 5.40
C ASN A 278 -16.03 -4.49 5.14
N TYR A 279 -16.51 -4.49 3.91
CA TYR A 279 -17.73 -5.18 3.51
C TYR A 279 -17.38 -6.58 3.02
N THR A 280 -17.73 -7.58 3.79
CA THR A 280 -17.28 -8.96 3.57
C THR A 280 -18.30 -9.85 2.87
N ASP A 281 -19.52 -9.35 2.66
CA ASP A 281 -20.51 -9.98 1.80
C ASP A 281 -20.17 -9.77 0.31
N ARG A 282 -20.80 -10.54 -0.59
CA ARG A 282 -20.59 -10.46 -2.03
C ARG A 282 -21.50 -9.41 -2.71
N GLU A 283 -22.64 -9.14 -2.11
CA GLU A 283 -23.69 -8.29 -2.68
C GLU A 283 -23.30 -6.81 -2.65
N THR A 284 -22.56 -6.37 -1.63
CA THR A 284 -21.99 -5.01 -1.56
C THR A 284 -20.85 -4.88 -2.59
N PRO A 285 -20.94 -3.95 -3.55
CA PRO A 285 -20.01 -3.93 -4.69
C PRO A 285 -18.60 -3.41 -4.34
N TYR A 286 -18.41 -2.73 -3.21
CA TYR A 286 -17.12 -2.25 -2.73
C TYR A 286 -16.58 -3.14 -1.61
N THR A 287 -15.27 -3.13 -1.44
CA THR A 287 -14.59 -3.92 -0.39
C THR A 287 -14.45 -3.16 0.91
N ARG A 288 -14.30 -1.84 0.84
CA ARG A 288 -14.10 -0.97 1.99
C ARG A 288 -14.87 0.34 1.87
N SER A 289 -15.20 0.89 3.03
CA SER A 289 -15.62 2.27 3.23
C SER A 289 -14.63 2.92 4.21
N ILE A 290 -14.13 4.09 3.87
CA ILE A 290 -13.10 4.82 4.64
C ILE A 290 -13.67 6.17 5.03
N GLU A 291 -13.89 6.39 6.31
CA GLU A 291 -14.26 7.70 6.87
C GLU A 291 -13.00 8.40 7.38
N HIS A 292 -12.49 9.31 6.57
CA HIS A 292 -11.12 9.82 6.69
C HIS A 292 -10.84 10.64 7.95
N LYS A 293 -11.83 11.38 8.46
CA LYS A 293 -11.63 12.25 9.64
C LYS A 293 -11.17 11.50 10.89
N HIS A 294 -11.55 10.19 11.01
CA HIS A 294 -11.15 9.38 12.15
C HIS A 294 -9.66 9.10 12.24
N PHE A 295 -8.91 9.20 11.14
CA PHE A 295 -7.47 9.01 11.17
C PHE A 295 -6.74 10.07 12.01
N GLU A 296 -7.26 11.29 12.04
CA GLU A 296 -6.68 12.41 12.78
C GLU A 296 -7.62 12.92 13.89
N PHE A 297 -8.59 12.10 14.32
CA PHE A 297 -9.55 12.42 15.39
C PHE A 297 -10.33 13.73 15.13
N GLY A 298 -10.72 13.96 13.86
CA GLY A 298 -11.37 15.20 13.42
C GLY A 298 -12.78 15.37 14.01
N GLU A 299 -13.13 16.62 14.36
CA GLU A 299 -14.42 17.02 14.95
C GLU A 299 -15.26 17.91 14.02
N GLN A 300 -14.99 17.90 12.71
CA GLN A 300 -15.74 18.68 11.74
C GLN A 300 -17.23 18.27 11.73
N PRO A 301 -18.17 19.20 11.46
CA PRO A 301 -19.60 18.91 11.40
C PRO A 301 -20.02 18.08 10.19
N VAL A 302 -19.11 17.88 9.25
CA VAL A 302 -19.26 17.06 8.04
C VAL A 302 -18.18 15.98 8.00
N THR A 303 -18.36 14.97 7.14
CA THR A 303 -17.34 13.97 6.92
C THR A 303 -17.17 13.64 5.44
N TYR A 304 -16.04 13.02 5.09
CA TYR A 304 -15.76 12.47 3.75
C TYR A 304 -15.58 10.97 3.86
N VAL A 305 -16.35 10.25 3.06
CA VAL A 305 -16.33 8.78 3.01
C VAL A 305 -15.92 8.33 1.62
N THR A 306 -14.89 7.50 1.55
CA THR A 306 -14.42 6.90 0.29
C THR A 306 -14.80 5.43 0.23
N LYS A 307 -15.54 5.03 -0.80
CA LYS A 307 -15.79 3.61 -1.13
C LYS A 307 -14.69 3.11 -2.05
N GLU A 308 -14.07 1.99 -1.69
CA GLU A 308 -13.01 1.33 -2.44
C GLU A 308 -13.58 0.14 -3.20
N TYR A 309 -13.52 0.19 -4.52
CA TYR A 309 -13.97 -0.86 -5.42
C TYR A 309 -12.76 -1.61 -5.99
N PRO A 310 -12.79 -2.94 -6.02
CA PRO A 310 -11.85 -3.70 -6.82
C PRO A 310 -12.11 -3.39 -8.30
N ALA A 311 -11.05 -3.26 -9.06
CA ALA A 311 -11.11 -2.98 -10.49
C ALA A 311 -10.05 -3.80 -11.23
N ASP A 312 -10.35 -4.16 -12.47
CA ASP A 312 -9.33 -4.67 -13.37
C ASP A 312 -8.38 -3.52 -13.72
N TRP A 313 -7.09 -3.82 -13.70
CA TRP A 313 -6.09 -2.84 -14.07
C TRP A 313 -5.85 -2.84 -15.58
N HIS A 314 -5.82 -1.68 -16.18
CA HIS A 314 -5.47 -1.50 -17.59
C HIS A 314 -4.21 -0.64 -17.76
N PRO A 315 -3.45 -0.85 -18.82
CA PRO A 315 -2.25 -0.07 -19.10
C PRO A 315 -2.51 1.43 -19.17
N GLY A 316 -1.72 2.18 -18.40
CA GLY A 316 -1.90 3.64 -18.25
C GLY A 316 -2.69 4.06 -17.01
N GLU A 317 -3.32 3.12 -16.32
CA GLU A 317 -3.95 3.35 -15.01
C GLU A 317 -2.94 3.20 -13.86
N GLU A 318 -3.35 3.64 -12.67
CA GLU A 318 -2.50 3.50 -11.48
C GLU A 318 -2.31 2.02 -11.11
N ALA A 319 -1.05 1.59 -11.02
CA ALA A 319 -0.69 0.26 -10.55
C ALA A 319 -0.60 0.24 -9.01
N TYR A 320 -1.53 -0.48 -8.35
CA TYR A 320 -1.55 -0.51 -6.88
C TYR A 320 -0.72 -1.64 -6.31
N TYR A 321 -0.96 -2.88 -6.74
CA TYR A 321 -0.29 -4.06 -6.20
C TYR A 321 0.13 -5.01 -7.32
N PRO A 322 1.36 -5.55 -7.25
CA PRO A 322 1.79 -6.62 -8.15
C PRO A 322 0.92 -7.87 -8.02
N VAL A 323 0.62 -8.54 -9.11
CA VAL A 323 -0.04 -9.85 -9.13
C VAL A 323 1.01 -10.94 -9.07
N ASN A 324 1.28 -11.46 -7.88
CA ASN A 324 2.31 -12.47 -7.64
C ASN A 324 1.80 -13.88 -8.05
N ASN A 325 1.94 -14.22 -9.33
CA ASN A 325 1.78 -15.57 -9.86
C ASN A 325 3.07 -16.01 -10.59
N GLU A 326 3.19 -17.29 -10.94
CA GLU A 326 4.38 -17.85 -11.57
C GLU A 326 4.73 -17.15 -12.90
N ARG A 327 3.73 -16.83 -13.72
CA ARG A 327 3.92 -16.11 -15.00
C ARG A 327 4.56 -14.74 -14.77
N ASN A 328 3.98 -13.95 -13.87
CA ASN A 328 4.47 -12.60 -13.61
C ASN A 328 5.82 -12.61 -12.90
N GLN A 329 6.06 -13.58 -12.00
CA GLN A 329 7.36 -13.73 -11.35
C GLN A 329 8.44 -14.05 -12.39
N HIS A 330 8.21 -14.98 -13.30
CA HIS A 330 9.16 -15.32 -14.36
C HIS A 330 9.39 -14.12 -15.33
N LEU A 331 8.32 -13.38 -15.67
CA LEU A 331 8.44 -12.18 -16.50
C LEU A 331 9.25 -11.08 -15.80
N TYR A 332 9.00 -10.88 -14.49
CA TYR A 332 9.77 -9.93 -13.70
C TYR A 332 11.26 -10.30 -13.64
N GLU A 333 11.60 -11.57 -13.44
CA GLU A 333 13.00 -12.05 -13.44
C GLU A 333 13.72 -11.70 -14.75
N GLN A 334 13.03 -11.81 -15.89
CA GLN A 334 13.59 -11.40 -17.18
C GLN A 334 13.84 -9.88 -17.25
N TYR A 335 12.90 -9.07 -16.76
CA TYR A 335 13.09 -7.61 -16.66
C TYR A 335 14.19 -7.24 -15.67
N ALA A 336 14.28 -7.90 -14.55
CA ALA A 336 15.36 -7.71 -13.58
C ALA A 336 16.75 -8.01 -14.17
N ALA A 337 16.84 -9.05 -15.02
CA ALA A 337 18.08 -9.35 -15.75
C ALA A 337 18.46 -8.25 -16.77
N LEU A 338 17.48 -7.61 -17.40
CA LEU A 338 17.73 -6.43 -18.25
C LEU A 338 18.15 -5.22 -17.43
N ALA A 339 17.46 -4.97 -16.29
CA ALA A 339 17.78 -3.88 -15.38
C ALA A 339 19.20 -3.97 -14.83
N ALA A 340 19.69 -5.18 -14.58
CA ALA A 340 21.06 -5.42 -14.12
C ALA A 340 22.14 -5.04 -15.16
N GLN A 341 21.77 -4.89 -16.43
CA GLN A 341 22.68 -4.46 -17.50
C GLN A 341 22.73 -2.93 -17.66
N GLU A 342 21.76 -2.20 -17.09
CA GLU A 342 21.72 -0.74 -17.10
C GLU A 342 22.78 -0.18 -16.15
N LYS A 343 23.82 0.47 -16.72
CA LYS A 343 24.98 0.93 -15.92
C LYS A 343 24.69 2.15 -15.05
N ASN A 344 23.78 3.01 -15.50
CA ASN A 344 23.51 4.31 -14.88
C ASN A 344 22.04 4.44 -14.42
N VAL A 345 21.38 3.32 -14.14
CA VAL A 345 20.00 3.29 -13.66
C VAL A 345 19.89 2.42 -12.43
N ILE A 346 19.25 2.97 -11.42
CA ILE A 346 18.87 2.29 -10.18
C ILE A 346 17.38 2.04 -10.25
N PHE A 347 16.96 0.79 -10.14
CA PHE A 347 15.56 0.43 -10.01
C PHE A 347 15.23 0.21 -8.54
N GLY A 348 14.21 0.89 -8.01
CA GLY A 348 13.85 0.75 -6.61
C GLY A 348 12.40 1.14 -6.33
N GLY A 349 11.88 0.64 -5.22
CA GLY A 349 10.49 0.83 -4.82
C GLY A 349 9.55 -0.24 -5.37
N ARG A 350 8.31 -0.20 -4.92
CA ARG A 350 7.32 -1.27 -5.11
C ARG A 350 7.11 -1.71 -6.58
N LEU A 351 7.01 -0.75 -7.50
CA LEU A 351 6.70 -1.03 -8.91
C LEU A 351 7.94 -1.47 -9.70
N ALA A 352 9.09 -0.85 -9.44
CA ALA A 352 10.33 -1.21 -10.12
C ALA A 352 10.90 -2.55 -9.64
N GLU A 353 10.69 -2.91 -8.36
CA GLU A 353 11.09 -4.20 -7.81
C GLU A 353 9.99 -5.26 -7.89
N TYR A 354 8.81 -4.92 -8.41
CA TYR A 354 7.63 -5.78 -8.52
C TYR A 354 7.32 -6.55 -7.22
N LYS A 355 7.39 -5.84 -6.08
CA LYS A 355 7.21 -6.41 -4.75
C LYS A 355 6.04 -5.76 -4.03
N TYR A 356 5.36 -6.55 -3.22
CA TYR A 356 4.42 -6.03 -2.24
C TYR A 356 5.22 -5.51 -1.04
N TYR A 357 5.30 -4.20 -0.92
CA TYR A 357 5.93 -3.50 0.19
C TYR A 357 4.89 -2.71 0.99
N ASP A 358 4.95 -2.78 2.30
CA ASP A 358 4.32 -1.81 3.17
C ASP A 358 5.16 -0.50 3.19
N MET A 359 4.64 0.56 3.76
CA MET A 359 5.32 1.87 3.73
C MET A 359 6.69 1.84 4.40
N ASP A 360 6.83 1.11 5.49
CA ASP A 360 8.09 0.95 6.22
C ASP A 360 9.12 0.14 5.42
N ASP A 361 8.70 -0.90 4.70
CA ASP A 361 9.55 -1.66 3.80
C ASP A 361 10.10 -0.79 2.66
N VAL A 362 9.24 0.07 2.09
CA VAL A 362 9.66 1.02 1.04
C VAL A 362 10.73 1.96 1.57
N ILE A 363 10.55 2.53 2.76
CA ILE A 363 11.51 3.42 3.39
C ILE A 363 12.81 2.68 3.72
N ALA A 364 12.71 1.48 4.30
CA ALA A 364 13.87 0.65 4.60
C ALA A 364 14.68 0.33 3.35
N SER A 365 14.01 -0.06 2.25
CA SER A 365 14.63 -0.35 0.96
C SER A 365 15.34 0.88 0.39
N ALA A 366 14.74 2.07 0.48
CA ALA A 366 15.37 3.32 0.04
C ALA A 366 16.63 3.65 0.85
N LEU A 367 16.57 3.52 2.18
CA LEU A 367 17.71 3.75 3.06
C LEU A 367 18.86 2.75 2.83
N GLU A 368 18.54 1.50 2.50
CA GLU A 368 19.56 0.50 2.14
C GLU A 368 20.21 0.83 0.79
N MET A 369 19.39 1.26 -0.18
CA MET A 369 19.89 1.68 -1.49
C MET A 369 20.84 2.87 -1.38
N VAL A 370 20.49 3.88 -0.59
CA VAL A 370 21.36 5.04 -0.30
C VAL A 370 22.73 4.57 0.21
N LYS A 371 22.77 3.72 1.26
CA LYS A 371 24.03 3.22 1.83
C LYS A 371 24.92 2.53 0.78
N LYS A 372 24.31 1.76 -0.12
CA LYS A 372 25.04 1.07 -1.19
C LYS A 372 25.72 2.05 -2.13
N TYR A 373 25.07 3.17 -2.45
CA TYR A 373 25.62 4.14 -3.40
C TYR A 373 26.47 5.22 -2.74
N GLU A 374 26.29 5.54 -1.46
CA GLU A 374 27.21 6.38 -0.69
C GLU A 374 28.59 5.70 -0.52
N ALA A 375 28.61 4.38 -0.27
CA ALA A 375 29.85 3.63 -0.08
C ALA A 375 30.72 3.52 -1.37
N HIS A 376 30.16 3.81 -2.54
CA HIS A 376 30.83 3.73 -3.84
C HIS A 376 31.10 5.11 -4.47
N SER A 377 30.77 6.20 -3.76
CA SER A 377 30.95 7.60 -4.18
C SER A 377 32.10 8.26 -3.44
#